data_1afa4f61138c7927a8ae5a2aa577aa18
#
_entry.id   1afa4f61138c7927a8ae5a2aa577aa18
#
_cell.length_a   1.000
_cell.length_b   1.000
_cell.length_c   1.000
_cell.angle_alpha   90.00
_cell.angle_beta   90.00
_cell.angle_gamma   90.00
#
_symmetry.space_group_name_H-M   'P 1'
#
loop_
_entity.id
_entity.type
_entity.pdbx_description
1 polymer ?
#
loop_
_entity_poly.entity_id
_entity_poly.type
_entity_poly.pdbx_seq_one_letter_code
_entity_poly.pdbx_strand_id
1 'polypeptide(L)'
;QSQRRALFTKGIDMVKLDPQEYARRRRQLMDLMSPNSIAIIPSAPVTVRNRDVEHPFRQDSDFYYLSGFAEEHAALVLIPGREHGEYVIFCQEKIKEQEIWTGRRVGPEAAPEVLGADDAFPVTDIDDILPGLIEGKDRIYASLGVSPDFDRQLMQWVNHIKTQVRNGATPPHEFSALDHLLHEMRLIKSPAEVAVMQAAADISAEAHMRAMQMVKPGMMEYQLEAEIMRTFMAAG
;
A
#
# COMPACT_ATOMS: atom_id res chain seq x y z
N GLN A 1 -20.05 -18.84 -34.16
CA GLN A 1 -18.63 -18.39 -34.37
C GLN A 1 -18.49 -16.85 -34.35
N SER A 2 -19.51 -16.07 -34.77
CA SER A 2 -19.40 -14.59 -34.80
C SER A 2 -19.53 -13.93 -33.42
N GLN A 3 -20.34 -14.48 -32.51
CA GLN A 3 -20.47 -13.96 -31.12
C GLN A 3 -19.21 -14.22 -30.25
N ARG A 4 -18.45 -15.26 -30.54
CA ARG A 4 -17.18 -15.54 -29.83
C ARG A 4 -16.04 -14.59 -30.20
N ARG A 5 -16.05 -14.01 -31.41
CA ARG A 5 -15.05 -13.02 -31.86
C ARG A 5 -15.26 -11.63 -31.25
N ALA A 6 -16.46 -11.26 -30.86
CA ALA A 6 -16.77 -9.94 -30.30
C ALA A 6 -16.34 -9.77 -28.83
N LEU A 7 -16.04 -10.86 -28.11
CA LEU A 7 -15.50 -10.81 -26.74
C LEU A 7 -14.01 -10.44 -26.67
N PHE A 8 -13.29 -10.51 -27.81
CA PHE A 8 -11.82 -10.34 -27.84
C PHE A 8 -11.34 -8.92 -28.20
N THR A 9 -12.23 -7.94 -28.37
CA THR A 9 -11.87 -6.58 -28.84
C THR A 9 -12.30 -5.45 -27.90
N LYS A 10 -12.97 -5.71 -26.80
CA LYS A 10 -13.11 -4.72 -25.73
C LYS A 10 -11.88 -4.83 -24.86
N GLY A 11 -11.02 -3.79 -24.87
CA GLY A 11 -10.04 -3.60 -23.83
C GLY A 11 -10.72 -3.78 -22.50
N ILE A 12 -10.17 -4.65 -21.64
CA ILE A 12 -10.68 -4.80 -20.27
C ILE A 12 -10.33 -3.49 -19.60
N ASP A 13 -11.32 -2.61 -19.41
CA ASP A 13 -11.11 -1.43 -18.59
C ASP A 13 -10.70 -1.93 -17.20
N MET A 14 -9.50 -1.57 -16.77
CA MET A 14 -9.00 -1.89 -15.43
C MET A 14 -10.04 -1.47 -14.39
N VAL A 15 -10.59 -2.42 -13.68
CA VAL A 15 -11.52 -2.16 -12.57
C VAL A 15 -10.71 -1.54 -11.44
N LYS A 16 -10.78 -0.22 -11.30
CA LYS A 16 -10.19 0.51 -10.18
C LYS A 16 -11.18 0.56 -9.03
N LEU A 17 -10.70 0.40 -7.82
CA LEU A 17 -11.51 0.64 -6.63
C LEU A 17 -11.80 2.14 -6.50
N ASP A 18 -13.02 2.46 -6.09
CA ASP A 18 -13.42 3.82 -5.75
C ASP A 18 -12.56 4.32 -4.56
N PRO A 19 -12.05 5.55 -4.58
CA PRO A 19 -11.34 6.14 -3.43
C PRO A 19 -12.12 6.08 -2.12
N GLN A 20 -13.45 6.10 -2.18
CA GLN A 20 -14.31 5.94 -1.00
C GLN A 20 -14.19 4.55 -0.35
N GLU A 21 -13.83 3.52 -1.10
CA GLU A 21 -13.62 2.18 -0.54
C GLU A 21 -12.40 2.17 0.40
N TYR A 22 -11.32 2.87 0.02
CA TYR A 22 -10.16 3.03 0.91
C TYR A 22 -10.49 3.86 2.15
N ALA A 23 -11.25 4.94 1.99
CA ALA A 23 -11.71 5.75 3.11
C ALA A 23 -12.58 4.94 4.10
N ARG A 24 -13.51 4.12 3.59
CA ARG A 24 -14.33 3.21 4.39
C ARG A 24 -13.46 2.22 5.19
N ARG A 25 -12.43 1.64 4.57
CA ARG A 25 -11.52 0.70 5.22
C ARG A 25 -10.70 1.37 6.33
N ARG A 26 -10.18 2.57 6.08
CA ARG A 26 -9.50 3.36 7.12
C ARG A 26 -10.43 3.66 8.30
N ARG A 27 -11.66 4.07 8.03
CA ARG A 27 -12.66 4.30 9.09
C ARG A 27 -12.93 3.03 9.88
N GLN A 28 -13.17 1.91 9.21
CA GLN A 28 -13.40 0.62 9.86
C GLN A 28 -12.22 0.19 10.73
N LEU A 29 -10.98 0.40 10.28
CA LEU A 29 -9.80 0.12 11.10
C LEU A 29 -9.75 1.01 12.33
N MET A 30 -9.97 2.32 12.17
CA MET A 30 -9.97 3.25 13.29
C MET A 30 -11.06 2.95 14.34
N ASP A 31 -12.22 2.47 13.90
CA ASP A 31 -13.30 2.02 14.78
C ASP A 31 -12.94 0.77 15.62
N LEU A 32 -12.00 -0.05 15.11
CA LEU A 32 -11.48 -1.24 15.80
C LEU A 32 -10.29 -0.91 16.72
N MET A 33 -9.64 0.23 16.53
CA MET A 33 -8.52 0.66 17.36
C MET A 33 -8.99 1.15 18.73
N SER A 34 -8.11 1.01 19.71
CA SER A 34 -8.37 1.59 21.04
C SER A 34 -8.40 3.12 20.99
N PRO A 35 -9.15 3.78 21.88
CA PRO A 35 -9.04 5.23 22.06
C PRO A 35 -7.58 5.65 22.31
N ASN A 36 -7.25 6.90 21.95
CA ASN A 36 -5.91 7.49 22.13
C ASN A 36 -4.76 6.63 21.59
N SER A 37 -4.96 6.07 20.41
CA SER A 37 -3.95 5.24 19.75
C SER A 37 -3.52 5.81 18.39
N ILE A 38 -2.47 5.23 17.82
CA ILE A 38 -1.94 5.55 16.51
C ILE A 38 -1.61 4.25 15.77
N ALA A 39 -1.96 4.16 14.49
CA ALA A 39 -1.49 3.09 13.61
C ALA A 39 -0.47 3.64 12.62
N ILE A 40 0.64 2.92 12.44
CA ILE A 40 1.74 3.29 11.55
C ILE A 40 2.00 2.11 10.62
N ILE A 41 1.78 2.33 9.32
CA ILE A 41 1.90 1.31 8.29
C ILE A 41 2.91 1.79 7.25
N PRO A 42 4.11 1.22 7.17
CA PRO A 42 5.08 1.55 6.14
C PRO A 42 4.69 0.95 4.79
N SER A 43 5.15 1.56 3.70
CA SER A 43 5.16 0.94 2.38
C SER A 43 6.11 -0.25 2.34
N ALA A 44 5.96 -1.12 1.33
CA ALA A 44 6.95 -2.16 1.07
C ALA A 44 8.35 -1.53 0.86
N PRO A 45 9.42 -2.18 1.34
CA PRO A 45 10.76 -1.75 1.03
C PRO A 45 11.10 -2.06 -0.45
N VAL A 46 11.94 -1.23 -1.05
CA VAL A 46 12.57 -1.54 -2.33
C VAL A 46 13.56 -2.68 -2.13
N THR A 47 13.52 -3.67 -3.00
CA THR A 47 14.39 -4.85 -2.91
C THR A 47 15.41 -4.84 -4.04
N VAL A 48 16.69 -4.79 -3.69
CA VAL A 48 17.80 -4.82 -4.65
C VAL A 48 18.00 -6.25 -5.16
N ARG A 49 18.02 -6.42 -6.48
CA ARG A 49 18.34 -7.68 -7.14
C ARG A 49 19.85 -7.87 -7.30
N ASN A 50 20.54 -6.82 -7.78
CA ASN A 50 21.97 -6.84 -8.03
C ASN A 50 22.50 -5.39 -8.13
N ARG A 51 23.37 -4.97 -7.21
CA ARG A 51 24.01 -3.64 -7.16
C ARG A 51 23.00 -2.50 -7.29
N ASP A 52 22.84 -1.91 -8.48
CA ASP A 52 21.96 -0.82 -8.85
C ASP A 52 20.68 -1.26 -9.58
N VAL A 53 20.46 -2.58 -9.70
CA VAL A 53 19.25 -3.15 -10.31
C VAL A 53 18.31 -3.64 -9.22
N GLU A 54 17.09 -3.15 -9.24
CA GLU A 54 16.02 -3.50 -8.31
C GLU A 54 15.10 -4.57 -8.90
N HIS A 55 14.42 -5.30 -8.01
CA HIS A 55 13.28 -6.10 -8.41
C HIS A 55 12.09 -5.18 -8.74
N PRO A 56 11.16 -5.61 -9.63
CA PRO A 56 9.91 -4.89 -9.84
C PRO A 56 9.22 -4.63 -8.48
N PHE A 57 8.93 -3.34 -8.22
CA PHE A 57 8.31 -2.95 -6.96
C PHE A 57 6.88 -3.49 -6.87
N ARG A 58 6.54 -4.06 -5.73
CA ARG A 58 5.19 -4.44 -5.37
C ARG A 58 4.88 -3.91 -3.99
N GLN A 59 3.84 -3.07 -3.92
CA GLN A 59 3.41 -2.46 -2.66
C GLN A 59 3.00 -3.52 -1.64
N ASP A 60 3.21 -3.22 -0.36
CA ASP A 60 2.67 -3.99 0.75
C ASP A 60 1.15 -4.09 0.65
N SER A 61 0.62 -5.27 0.92
CA SER A 61 -0.81 -5.53 0.71
C SER A 61 -1.71 -4.79 1.68
N ASP A 62 -1.28 -4.59 2.92
CA ASP A 62 -2.05 -3.91 3.95
C ASP A 62 -1.99 -2.40 3.78
N PHE A 63 -0.80 -1.89 3.44
CA PHE A 63 -0.62 -0.50 3.05
C PHE A 63 -1.51 -0.14 1.85
N TYR A 64 -1.48 -0.95 0.78
CA TYR A 64 -2.30 -0.72 -0.41
C TYR A 64 -3.80 -0.87 -0.12
N TYR A 65 -4.19 -1.83 0.71
CA TYR A 65 -5.58 -2.07 1.12
C TYR A 65 -6.21 -0.85 1.78
N LEU A 66 -5.42 -0.07 2.53
CA LEU A 66 -5.86 1.12 3.25
C LEU A 66 -5.71 2.42 2.45
N SER A 67 -4.74 2.50 1.54
CA SER A 67 -4.39 3.75 0.87
C SER A 67 -4.74 3.79 -0.62
N GLY A 68 -4.69 2.64 -1.31
CA GLY A 68 -4.68 2.59 -2.77
C GLY A 68 -3.41 3.18 -3.40
N PHE A 69 -2.40 3.50 -2.60
CA PHE A 69 -1.18 4.16 -3.02
C PHE A 69 -0.10 3.14 -3.36
N ALA A 70 0.40 3.20 -4.59
CA ALA A 70 1.32 2.19 -5.13
C ALA A 70 2.79 2.63 -5.14
N GLU A 71 3.10 3.86 -4.68
CA GLU A 71 4.47 4.36 -4.69
C GLU A 71 5.28 3.81 -3.50
N GLU A 72 6.56 3.65 -3.74
CA GLU A 72 7.56 3.27 -2.74
C GLU A 72 7.88 4.42 -1.76
N HIS A 73 8.64 4.12 -0.71
CA HIS A 73 9.10 5.10 0.29
C HIS A 73 7.96 5.98 0.82
N ALA A 74 6.98 5.33 1.41
CA ALA A 74 5.83 5.99 2.00
C ALA A 74 5.47 5.38 3.37
N ALA A 75 4.73 6.13 4.18
CA ALA A 75 4.14 5.62 5.41
C ALA A 75 2.74 6.22 5.58
N LEU A 76 1.79 5.38 5.95
CA LEU A 76 0.42 5.75 6.28
C LEU A 76 0.27 5.77 7.78
N VAL A 77 -0.34 6.82 8.31
CA VAL A 77 -0.57 6.99 9.74
C VAL A 77 -2.05 7.29 9.97
N LEU A 78 -2.66 6.55 10.89
CA LEU A 78 -4.05 6.77 11.33
C LEU A 78 -4.08 7.14 12.80
N ILE A 79 -4.77 8.22 13.13
CA ILE A 79 -4.85 8.77 14.49
C ILE A 79 -6.31 9.08 14.81
N PRO A 80 -7.08 8.10 15.33
CA PRO A 80 -8.48 8.30 15.65
C PRO A 80 -8.70 9.51 16.60
N GLY A 81 -9.63 10.39 16.23
CA GLY A 81 -10.01 11.56 17.03
C GLY A 81 -9.02 12.74 16.99
N ARG A 82 -8.03 12.75 16.08
CA ARG A 82 -7.14 13.91 15.91
C ARG A 82 -7.90 15.08 15.26
N GLU A 83 -7.86 16.28 15.89
CA GLU A 83 -8.59 17.46 15.43
C GLU A 83 -8.20 17.95 14.03
N HIS A 84 -6.93 17.83 13.68
CA HIS A 84 -6.38 18.24 12.37
C HIS A 84 -6.46 17.16 11.31
N GLY A 85 -7.38 16.19 11.47
CA GLY A 85 -7.56 15.05 10.57
C GLY A 85 -6.90 13.78 11.06
N GLU A 86 -7.49 12.65 10.68
CA GLU A 86 -7.15 11.33 11.22
C GLU A 86 -6.25 10.52 10.31
N TYR A 87 -6.14 10.90 9.03
CA TYR A 87 -5.34 10.23 8.03
C TYR A 87 -4.17 11.10 7.56
N VAL A 88 -2.97 10.69 7.91
CA VAL A 88 -1.71 11.34 7.52
C VAL A 88 -0.93 10.41 6.61
N ILE A 89 -0.32 10.94 5.55
CA ILE A 89 0.56 10.19 4.68
C ILE A 89 1.93 10.87 4.54
N PHE A 90 2.97 10.08 4.64
CA PHE A 90 4.33 10.46 4.27
C PHE A 90 4.63 9.86 2.91
N CYS A 91 5.08 10.66 1.96
CA CYS A 91 5.41 10.19 0.61
C CYS A 91 6.58 10.97 0.01
N GLN A 92 7.09 10.49 -1.10
CA GLN A 92 8.21 11.15 -1.77
C GLN A 92 7.76 12.47 -2.40
N GLU A 93 8.65 13.46 -2.37
CA GLU A 93 8.45 14.74 -3.04
C GLU A 93 8.42 14.60 -4.57
N LYS A 94 7.71 15.51 -5.21
CA LYS A 94 7.63 15.60 -6.66
C LYS A 94 8.81 16.39 -7.23
N ILE A 95 9.91 15.70 -7.50
CA ILE A 95 11.15 16.28 -8.03
C ILE A 95 11.27 15.91 -9.51
N LYS A 96 11.14 16.87 -10.42
CA LYS A 96 11.11 16.64 -11.88
C LYS A 96 12.32 15.89 -12.41
N GLU A 97 13.49 16.15 -11.88
CA GLU A 97 14.74 15.50 -12.25
C GLU A 97 14.74 14.01 -11.91
N GLN A 98 14.09 13.63 -10.83
CA GLN A 98 13.95 12.23 -10.40
C GLN A 98 12.82 11.53 -11.17
N GLU A 99 11.71 12.23 -11.45
CA GLU A 99 10.58 11.66 -12.19
C GLU A 99 10.94 11.19 -13.61
N ILE A 100 11.99 11.74 -14.21
CA ILE A 100 12.51 11.30 -15.52
C ILE A 100 12.99 9.85 -15.44
N TRP A 101 13.54 9.42 -14.31
CA TRP A 101 14.10 8.08 -14.09
C TRP A 101 13.13 7.11 -13.43
N THR A 102 12.34 7.61 -12.48
CA THR A 102 11.52 6.76 -11.60
C THR A 102 10.02 6.83 -11.92
N GLY A 103 9.62 7.65 -12.89
CA GLY A 103 8.21 7.88 -13.22
C GLY A 103 7.59 9.00 -12.39
N ARG A 104 6.34 9.35 -12.73
CA ARG A 104 5.59 10.42 -12.07
C ARG A 104 5.24 10.04 -10.63
N ARG A 105 5.29 11.02 -9.75
CA ARG A 105 4.93 10.89 -8.32
C ARG A 105 3.76 11.79 -7.98
N VAL A 106 3.00 11.40 -6.97
CA VAL A 106 1.89 12.19 -6.43
C VAL A 106 2.43 13.43 -5.71
N GLY A 107 3.38 13.24 -4.82
CA GLY A 107 3.93 14.28 -3.95
C GLY A 107 3.01 14.69 -2.80
N PRO A 108 3.57 15.28 -1.72
CA PRO A 108 2.77 15.68 -0.56
C PRO A 108 1.69 16.70 -0.88
N GLU A 109 1.92 17.60 -1.85
CA GLU A 109 0.97 18.66 -2.21
C GLU A 109 -0.30 18.12 -2.84
N ALA A 110 -0.22 17.05 -3.64
CA ALA A 110 -1.36 16.45 -4.30
C ALA A 110 -1.98 15.27 -3.53
N ALA A 111 -1.28 14.72 -2.54
CA ALA A 111 -1.73 13.56 -1.79
C ALA A 111 -3.09 13.77 -1.08
N PRO A 112 -3.42 14.95 -0.52
CA PRO A 112 -4.74 15.21 0.04
C PRO A 112 -5.87 15.03 -0.99
N GLU A 113 -5.71 15.56 -2.20
CA GLU A 113 -6.71 15.46 -3.25
C GLU A 113 -6.78 14.03 -3.85
N VAL A 114 -5.63 13.42 -4.10
CA VAL A 114 -5.53 12.13 -4.80
C VAL A 114 -5.86 10.94 -3.90
N LEU A 115 -5.39 10.97 -2.64
CA LEU A 115 -5.49 9.86 -1.69
C LEU A 115 -6.53 10.10 -0.59
N GLY A 116 -7.09 11.31 -0.52
CA GLY A 116 -8.01 11.70 0.55
C GLY A 116 -7.34 11.76 1.92
N ALA A 117 -6.05 12.12 1.94
CA ALA A 117 -5.33 12.35 3.19
C ALA A 117 -5.72 13.70 3.79
N ASP A 118 -5.79 13.77 5.12
CA ASP A 118 -6.05 15.04 5.81
C ASP A 118 -4.77 15.89 5.85
N ASP A 119 -3.62 15.24 6.09
CA ASP A 119 -2.29 15.86 6.03
C ASP A 119 -1.33 14.99 5.20
N ALA A 120 -0.36 15.61 4.54
CA ALA A 120 0.67 14.92 3.80
C ALA A 120 2.03 15.62 3.97
N PHE A 121 3.08 14.83 4.17
CA PHE A 121 4.44 15.31 4.41
C PHE A 121 5.47 14.59 3.55
N PRO A 122 6.61 15.22 3.25
CA PRO A 122 7.76 14.52 2.68
C PRO A 122 8.17 13.35 3.58
N VAL A 123 8.45 12.20 2.99
CA VAL A 123 8.93 11.04 3.76
C VAL A 123 10.31 11.30 4.40
N THR A 124 11.08 12.21 3.86
CA THR A 124 12.36 12.66 4.43
C THR A 124 12.22 13.31 5.81
N ASP A 125 11.04 13.85 6.10
CA ASP A 125 10.77 14.58 7.35
C ASP A 125 10.10 13.68 8.40
N ILE A 126 9.96 12.37 8.11
CA ILE A 126 9.25 11.43 8.98
C ILE A 126 9.86 11.33 10.37
N ASP A 127 11.19 11.38 10.46
CA ASP A 127 11.91 11.27 11.74
C ASP A 127 11.70 12.49 12.65
N ASP A 128 11.41 13.65 12.06
CA ASP A 128 11.16 14.89 12.80
C ASP A 128 9.68 15.05 13.17
N ILE A 129 8.76 14.57 12.31
CA ILE A 129 7.31 14.81 12.47
C ILE A 129 6.65 13.67 13.26
N LEU A 130 6.95 12.42 12.94
CA LEU A 130 6.24 11.27 13.49
C LEU A 130 6.37 11.12 15.00
N PRO A 131 7.51 11.41 15.65
CA PRO A 131 7.59 11.43 17.11
C PRO A 131 6.56 12.34 17.77
N GLY A 132 6.28 13.51 17.17
CA GLY A 132 5.25 14.43 17.66
C GLY A 132 3.82 13.90 17.51
N LEU A 133 3.56 13.06 16.47
CA LEU A 133 2.26 12.40 16.30
C LEU A 133 2.07 11.21 17.27
N ILE A 134 3.16 10.55 17.65
CA ILE A 134 3.18 9.44 18.61
C ILE A 134 3.06 9.94 20.05
N GLU A 135 3.63 11.09 20.35
CA GLU A 135 3.62 11.66 21.70
C GLU A 135 2.19 11.80 22.23
N GLY A 136 1.99 11.43 23.51
CA GLY A 136 0.70 11.49 24.17
C GLY A 136 -0.27 10.37 23.77
N LYS A 137 0.14 9.43 22.89
CA LYS A 137 -0.64 8.23 22.60
C LYS A 137 -0.33 7.12 23.59
N ASP A 138 -1.36 6.36 23.97
CA ASP A 138 -1.21 5.23 24.88
C ASP A 138 -0.67 4.00 24.15
N ARG A 139 -1.13 3.78 22.89
CA ARG A 139 -0.87 2.56 22.13
C ARG A 139 -0.46 2.85 20.69
N ILE A 140 0.54 2.10 20.22
CA ILE A 140 0.92 2.03 18.81
C ILE A 140 0.45 0.71 18.21
N TYR A 141 -0.23 0.78 17.06
CA TYR A 141 -0.52 -0.35 16.18
C TYR A 141 0.47 -0.35 15.02
N ALA A 142 1.18 -1.46 14.83
CA ALA A 142 2.12 -1.64 13.72
C ALA A 142 2.29 -3.13 13.38
N SER A 143 2.71 -3.45 12.16
CA SER A 143 3.07 -4.81 11.74
C SER A 143 4.48 -5.13 12.23
N LEU A 144 4.59 -5.47 13.51
CA LEU A 144 5.86 -5.75 14.18
C LEU A 144 6.44 -7.10 13.74
N GLY A 145 7.76 -7.16 13.53
CA GLY A 145 8.49 -8.37 13.15
C GLY A 145 8.48 -8.65 11.63
N VAL A 146 7.84 -7.82 10.82
CA VAL A 146 7.81 -7.97 9.35
C VAL A 146 9.03 -7.30 8.71
N SER A 147 9.41 -6.13 9.18
CA SER A 147 10.56 -5.36 8.69
C SER A 147 11.48 -4.98 9.84
N PRO A 148 12.66 -5.61 9.99
CA PRO A 148 13.60 -5.28 11.06
C PRO A 148 14.07 -3.81 11.05
N ASP A 149 14.14 -3.20 9.87
CA ASP A 149 14.53 -1.80 9.74
C ASP A 149 13.43 -0.87 10.24
N PHE A 150 12.18 -1.15 9.89
CA PHE A 150 11.03 -0.41 10.40
C PHE A 150 10.87 -0.59 11.91
N ASP A 151 11.00 -1.81 12.43
CA ASP A 151 10.93 -2.06 13.87
C ASP A 151 11.97 -1.25 14.64
N ARG A 152 13.20 -1.19 14.10
CA ARG A 152 14.28 -0.39 14.68
C ARG A 152 13.96 1.11 14.65
N GLN A 153 13.45 1.59 13.52
CA GLN A 153 13.08 3.01 13.36
C GLN A 153 11.94 3.39 14.31
N LEU A 154 10.90 2.55 14.42
CA LEU A 154 9.82 2.74 15.37
C LEU A 154 10.32 2.86 16.80
N MET A 155 11.24 1.98 17.21
CA MET A 155 11.83 2.05 18.54
C MET A 155 12.72 3.29 18.73
N GLN A 156 13.36 3.80 17.68
CA GLN A 156 14.11 5.07 17.74
C GLN A 156 13.20 6.25 18.01
N TRP A 157 12.05 6.36 17.32
CA TRP A 157 11.06 7.40 17.58
C TRP A 157 10.54 7.36 19.02
N VAL A 158 10.17 6.18 19.51
CA VAL A 158 9.71 6.01 20.90
C VAL A 158 10.82 6.36 21.91
N ASN A 159 12.05 5.95 21.65
CA ASN A 159 13.18 6.27 22.51
C ASN A 159 13.48 7.79 22.50
N HIS A 160 13.34 8.44 21.35
CA HIS A 160 13.45 9.90 21.28
C HIS A 160 12.46 10.59 22.22
N ILE A 161 11.19 10.20 22.20
CA ILE A 161 10.15 10.73 23.10
C ILE A 161 10.51 10.45 24.56
N LYS A 162 11.02 9.25 24.90
CA LYS A 162 11.46 8.88 26.25
C LYS A 162 12.57 9.79 26.79
N THR A 163 13.44 10.30 25.92
CA THR A 163 14.49 11.26 26.36
C THR A 163 13.91 12.60 26.81
N GLN A 164 12.69 12.94 26.35
CA GLN A 164 12.01 14.21 26.62
C GLN A 164 11.03 14.14 27.82
N VAL A 165 10.92 13.00 28.50
CA VAL A 165 9.97 12.82 29.64
C VAL A 165 10.20 13.85 30.74
N ARG A 166 11.44 14.25 31.00
CA ARG A 166 11.74 15.32 32.00
C ARG A 166 11.19 16.69 31.59
N ASN A 167 10.93 16.88 30.28
CA ASN A 167 10.34 18.09 29.72
C ASN A 167 8.81 17.97 29.56
N GLY A 168 8.20 16.88 30.04
CA GLY A 168 6.76 16.67 30.03
C GLY A 168 6.24 15.77 28.92
N ALA A 169 7.11 15.22 28.05
CA ALA A 169 6.68 14.30 26.99
C ALA A 169 6.15 12.98 27.54
N THR A 170 5.10 12.46 26.90
CA THR A 170 4.43 11.22 27.28
C THR A 170 4.63 10.16 26.20
N PRO A 171 5.56 9.21 26.39
CA PRO A 171 5.79 8.14 25.42
C PRO A 171 4.68 7.08 25.51
N PRO A 172 4.37 6.38 24.40
CA PRO A 172 3.45 5.25 24.42
C PRO A 172 4.01 4.11 25.28
N HIS A 173 3.12 3.34 25.87
CA HIS A 173 3.49 2.21 26.73
C HIS A 173 2.94 0.87 26.24
N GLU A 174 2.07 0.88 25.21
CA GLU A 174 1.53 -0.33 24.62
C GLU A 174 1.85 -0.42 23.12
N PHE A 175 2.19 -1.64 22.69
CA PHE A 175 2.38 -1.98 21.27
C PHE A 175 1.46 -3.13 20.92
N SER A 176 0.74 -3.01 19.81
CA SER A 176 -0.19 -4.02 19.34
C SER A 176 0.09 -4.37 17.89
N ALA A 177 0.11 -5.65 17.58
CA ALA A 177 0.20 -6.10 16.21
C ALA A 177 -1.06 -5.69 15.43
N LEU A 178 -0.85 -5.02 14.29
CA LEU A 178 -1.92 -4.55 13.42
C LEU A 178 -2.54 -5.69 12.61
N ASP A 179 -1.74 -6.71 12.33
CA ASP A 179 -2.05 -7.77 11.35
C ASP A 179 -3.37 -8.47 11.63
N HIS A 180 -3.67 -8.77 12.90
CA HIS A 180 -4.89 -9.49 13.25
C HIS A 180 -6.16 -8.68 12.93
N LEU A 181 -6.14 -7.35 13.09
CA LEU A 181 -7.27 -6.48 12.72
C LEU A 181 -7.46 -6.44 11.21
N LEU A 182 -6.37 -6.26 10.46
CA LEU A 182 -6.41 -6.19 9.01
C LEU A 182 -6.77 -7.53 8.37
N HIS A 183 -6.28 -8.65 8.91
CA HIS A 183 -6.62 -9.97 8.41
C HIS A 183 -8.12 -10.26 8.57
N GLU A 184 -8.70 -9.93 9.71
CA GLU A 184 -10.15 -10.06 9.92
C GLU A 184 -10.95 -9.16 8.98
N MET A 185 -10.55 -7.91 8.78
CA MET A 185 -11.20 -6.99 7.83
C MET A 185 -11.15 -7.50 6.39
N ARG A 186 -10.06 -8.19 6.00
CA ARG A 186 -9.84 -8.72 4.65
C ARG A 186 -10.43 -10.10 4.42
N LEU A 187 -10.93 -10.77 5.47
CA LEU A 187 -11.48 -12.12 5.37
C LEU A 187 -12.74 -12.14 4.47
N ILE A 188 -13.68 -11.24 4.70
CA ILE A 188 -14.90 -11.11 3.90
C ILE A 188 -14.73 -9.96 2.90
N LYS A 189 -14.80 -10.31 1.61
CA LYS A 189 -14.58 -9.37 0.52
C LYS A 189 -15.82 -8.51 0.26
N SER A 190 -15.60 -7.21 0.06
CA SER A 190 -16.68 -6.30 -0.38
C SER A 190 -17.10 -6.60 -1.83
N PRO A 191 -18.27 -6.15 -2.26
CA PRO A 191 -18.69 -6.28 -3.67
C PRO A 191 -17.68 -5.64 -4.64
N ALA A 192 -17.04 -4.53 -4.27
CA ALA A 192 -16.02 -3.88 -5.07
C ALA A 192 -14.76 -4.74 -5.21
N GLU A 193 -14.33 -5.39 -4.13
CA GLU A 193 -13.21 -6.35 -4.18
C GLU A 193 -13.55 -7.57 -5.04
N VAL A 194 -14.76 -8.11 -4.91
CA VAL A 194 -15.21 -9.23 -5.75
C VAL A 194 -15.18 -8.86 -7.23
N ALA A 195 -15.56 -7.64 -7.60
CA ALA A 195 -15.49 -7.17 -8.99
C ALA A 195 -14.05 -7.13 -9.52
N VAL A 196 -13.10 -6.66 -8.73
CA VAL A 196 -11.66 -6.68 -9.09
C VAL A 196 -11.14 -8.11 -9.21
N MET A 197 -11.49 -8.99 -8.27
CA MET A 197 -11.11 -10.40 -8.30
C MET A 197 -11.68 -11.11 -9.53
N GLN A 198 -12.94 -10.81 -9.91
CA GLN A 198 -13.55 -11.37 -11.11
C GLN A 198 -12.81 -10.93 -12.37
N ALA A 199 -12.49 -9.64 -12.50
CA ALA A 199 -11.73 -9.13 -13.64
C ALA A 199 -10.35 -9.81 -13.74
N ALA A 200 -9.64 -9.96 -12.63
CA ALA A 200 -8.36 -10.68 -12.60
C ALA A 200 -8.51 -12.16 -12.99
N ALA A 201 -9.57 -12.82 -12.55
CA ALA A 201 -9.87 -14.22 -12.93
C ALA A 201 -10.18 -14.36 -14.42
N ASP A 202 -10.91 -13.41 -15.01
CA ASP A 202 -11.24 -13.41 -16.44
C ASP A 202 -9.97 -13.23 -17.30
N ILE A 203 -9.07 -12.32 -16.92
CA ILE A 203 -7.78 -12.14 -17.57
C ILE A 203 -6.93 -13.42 -17.46
N SER A 204 -6.89 -14.03 -16.28
CA SER A 204 -6.16 -15.28 -16.06
C SER A 204 -6.73 -16.44 -16.90
N ALA A 205 -8.05 -16.57 -16.99
CA ALA A 205 -8.69 -17.57 -17.84
C ALA A 205 -8.36 -17.38 -19.32
N GLU A 206 -8.34 -16.12 -19.80
CA GLU A 206 -7.91 -15.82 -21.17
C GLU A 206 -6.44 -16.22 -21.42
N ALA A 207 -5.55 -15.90 -20.50
CA ALA A 207 -4.14 -16.27 -20.60
C ALA A 207 -3.94 -17.79 -20.70
N HIS A 208 -4.64 -18.56 -19.88
CA HIS A 208 -4.62 -20.02 -19.93
C HIS A 208 -5.17 -20.57 -21.25
N MET A 209 -6.29 -20.03 -21.74
CA MET A 209 -6.83 -20.44 -23.05
C MET A 209 -5.84 -20.18 -24.19
N ARG A 210 -5.15 -19.06 -24.18
CA ARG A 210 -4.11 -18.74 -25.18
C ARG A 210 -2.94 -19.70 -25.10
N ALA A 211 -2.44 -19.99 -23.89
CA ALA A 211 -1.38 -20.95 -23.69
C ALA A 211 -1.76 -22.36 -24.21
N MET A 212 -2.98 -22.82 -23.93
CA MET A 212 -3.49 -24.10 -24.45
C MET A 212 -3.59 -24.13 -25.97
N GLN A 213 -3.93 -23.01 -26.62
CA GLN A 213 -4.04 -22.94 -28.09
C GLN A 213 -2.69 -22.92 -28.80
N MET A 214 -1.65 -22.38 -28.15
CA MET A 214 -0.33 -22.23 -28.77
C MET A 214 0.62 -23.38 -28.49
N VAL A 215 0.41 -24.15 -27.44
CA VAL A 215 1.32 -25.22 -27.03
C VAL A 215 1.48 -26.29 -28.10
N LYS A 216 2.73 -26.65 -28.37
CA LYS A 216 3.12 -27.69 -29.35
C LYS A 216 4.28 -28.51 -28.79
N PRO A 217 4.43 -29.77 -29.21
CA PRO A 217 5.59 -30.56 -28.85
C PRO A 217 6.90 -29.83 -29.22
N GLY A 218 7.88 -29.87 -28.31
CA GLY A 218 9.16 -29.19 -28.46
C GLY A 218 9.21 -27.74 -28.01
N MET A 219 8.10 -27.15 -27.56
CA MET A 219 8.11 -25.84 -26.90
C MET A 219 8.71 -25.93 -25.49
N MET A 220 9.41 -24.87 -25.11
CA MET A 220 9.96 -24.70 -23.76
C MET A 220 8.97 -23.92 -22.89
N GLU A 221 9.02 -24.15 -21.57
CA GLU A 221 8.14 -23.56 -20.57
C GLU A 221 8.12 -22.02 -20.64
N TYR A 222 9.30 -21.38 -20.76
CA TYR A 222 9.41 -19.92 -20.85
C TYR A 222 8.67 -19.30 -22.05
N GLN A 223 8.42 -20.09 -23.12
CA GLN A 223 7.65 -19.61 -24.28
C GLN A 223 6.16 -19.53 -23.96
N LEU A 224 5.65 -20.41 -23.10
CA LEU A 224 4.29 -20.35 -22.59
C LEU A 224 4.17 -19.23 -21.54
N GLU A 225 5.16 -19.09 -20.66
CA GLU A 225 5.24 -17.99 -19.70
C GLU A 225 5.18 -16.63 -20.42
N ALA A 226 5.95 -16.46 -21.50
CA ALA A 226 5.95 -15.23 -22.29
C ALA A 226 4.55 -14.86 -22.83
N GLU A 227 3.76 -15.85 -23.30
CA GLU A 227 2.40 -15.60 -23.79
C GLU A 227 1.43 -15.24 -22.64
N ILE A 228 1.55 -15.92 -21.48
CA ILE A 228 0.78 -15.60 -20.29
C ILE A 228 1.09 -14.18 -19.83
N MET A 229 2.37 -13.84 -19.69
CA MET A 229 2.82 -12.49 -19.29
C MET A 229 2.37 -11.43 -20.29
N ARG A 230 2.47 -11.70 -21.60
CA ARG A 230 1.95 -10.81 -22.63
C ARG A 230 0.45 -10.52 -22.44
N THR A 231 -0.32 -11.55 -22.12
CA THR A 231 -1.76 -11.42 -21.91
C THR A 231 -2.06 -10.56 -20.66
N PHE A 232 -1.35 -10.79 -19.58
CA PHE A 232 -1.49 -9.99 -18.35
C PHE A 232 -1.11 -8.52 -18.59
N MET A 233 0.06 -8.27 -19.16
CA MET A 233 0.53 -6.90 -19.42
C MET A 233 -0.31 -6.14 -20.45
N ALA A 234 -0.96 -6.84 -21.39
CA ALA A 234 -1.85 -6.23 -22.36
C ALA A 234 -3.23 -5.86 -21.75
N ALA A 235 -3.58 -6.44 -20.62
CA ALA A 235 -4.81 -6.14 -19.90
C ALA A 235 -4.65 -5.05 -18.83
N GLY A 236 -3.42 -4.64 -18.52
CA GLY A 236 -3.11 -3.53 -17.58
C GLY A 236 -2.30 -3.96 -16.36
#